data_a2910380902679ee9e41ace4c66bbe37
#
_entry.id   a2910380902679ee9e41ace4c66bbe37
#
_cell.length_a   1.000
_cell.length_b   1.000
_cell.length_c   1.000
_cell.angle_alpha   90.00
_cell.angle_beta   90.00
_cell.angle_gamma   90.00
#
_symmetry.space_group_name_H-M   'P 1'
#
loop_
_entity.id
_entity.type
_entity.pdbx_description
1 polymer ?
#
loop_
_entity_poly.entity_id
_entity_poly.type
_entity_poly.pdbx_seq_one_letter_code
_entity_poly.pdbx_strand_id
1 'polypeptide(L)'
;MQWFIDMRAKGFKIAAVGHDMKFAGEEYVPLMKRAGFQVVNQPQLYILKSRGFRHIEKAAKDGNLYYLHSEAYEYCVANVHAVEKTDDLIQYGKDPAEPKHRIDLFDASVFAAIRCMEETAKAGKAWEW
;
A
#
# COMPACT_ATOMS: atom_id res chain seq x y z
N MET A 1 3.56 6.00 13.92
CA MET A 1 5.04 6.04 14.00
C MET A 1 5.62 4.91 14.84
N GLN A 2 5.09 4.68 16.02
CA GLN A 2 5.61 3.66 16.93
C GLN A 2 5.68 2.25 16.30
N TRP A 3 4.67 1.88 15.52
CA TRP A 3 4.69 0.60 14.82
C TRP A 3 5.92 0.42 13.91
N PHE A 4 6.30 1.45 13.16
CA PHE A 4 7.49 1.40 12.31
C PHE A 4 8.79 1.27 13.14
N ILE A 5 8.86 1.96 14.25
CA ILE A 5 10.00 1.86 15.19
C ILE A 5 10.11 0.43 15.72
N ASP A 6 8.98 -0.15 16.13
CA ASP A 6 8.92 -1.50 16.66
C ASP A 6 9.31 -2.55 15.61
N MET A 7 8.84 -2.39 14.37
CA MET A 7 9.20 -3.29 13.27
C MET A 7 10.70 -3.20 12.95
N ARG A 8 11.25 -1.99 12.91
CA ARG A 8 12.69 -1.80 12.71
C ARG A 8 13.50 -2.44 13.85
N ALA A 9 13.05 -2.29 15.08
CA ALA A 9 13.71 -2.90 16.24
C ALA A 9 13.68 -4.44 16.19
N LYS A 10 12.68 -5.03 15.56
CA LYS A 10 12.60 -6.48 15.32
C LYS A 10 13.47 -6.97 14.17
N GLY A 11 14.19 -6.07 13.50
CA GLY A 11 15.10 -6.41 12.41
C GLY A 11 14.53 -6.27 11.01
N PHE A 12 13.30 -5.80 10.87
CA PHE A 12 12.74 -5.52 9.54
C PHE A 12 13.37 -4.28 8.94
N LYS A 13 13.84 -4.40 7.71
CA LYS A 13 14.36 -3.26 6.95
C LYS A 13 13.20 -2.52 6.29
N ILE A 14 12.97 -1.29 6.71
CA ILE A 14 11.94 -0.43 6.12
C ILE A 14 12.63 0.49 5.11
N ALA A 15 12.50 0.16 3.83
CA ALA A 15 13.18 0.88 2.76
C ALA A 15 12.58 2.28 2.54
N ALA A 16 11.26 2.40 2.59
CA ALA A 16 10.57 3.67 2.45
C ALA A 16 9.17 3.57 3.05
N VAL A 17 8.62 4.73 3.42
CA VAL A 17 7.24 4.87 3.88
C VAL A 17 6.51 5.78 2.91
N GLY A 18 5.52 5.26 2.20
CA GLY A 18 4.68 6.04 1.31
C GLY A 18 3.61 6.79 2.10
N HIS A 19 3.49 8.08 1.90
CA HIS A 19 2.50 8.91 2.56
C HIS A 19 1.86 9.87 1.57
N ASP A 20 0.54 10.00 1.61
CA ASP A 20 -0.16 11.00 0.81
C ASP A 20 0.03 12.37 1.47
N MET A 21 0.93 13.17 0.90
CA MET A 21 1.33 14.48 1.45
C MET A 21 0.20 15.51 1.45
N LYS A 22 -0.91 15.24 0.77
CA LYS A 22 -2.08 16.12 0.81
C LYS A 22 -2.85 16.03 2.12
N PHE A 23 -2.64 14.98 2.89
CA PHE A 23 -3.37 14.73 4.13
C PHE A 23 -2.40 14.57 5.30
N ALA A 24 -2.59 15.36 6.35
CA ALA A 24 -1.90 15.23 7.65
C ALA A 24 -0.36 15.16 7.58
N GLY A 25 0.27 15.63 6.50
CA GLY A 25 1.71 15.52 6.31
C GLY A 25 2.54 16.49 7.14
N GLU A 26 1.97 17.63 7.54
CA GLU A 26 2.73 18.73 8.14
C GLU A 26 3.36 18.38 9.49
N GLU A 27 2.65 17.62 10.32
CA GLU A 27 3.15 17.23 11.64
C GLU A 27 3.85 15.87 11.62
N TYR A 28 3.28 14.93 10.91
CA TYR A 28 3.69 13.53 10.93
C TYR A 28 5.00 13.27 10.17
N VAL A 29 5.12 13.82 8.98
CA VAL A 29 6.27 13.56 8.10
C VAL A 29 7.60 14.03 8.71
N PRO A 30 7.71 15.24 9.30
CA PRO A 30 8.94 15.64 9.96
C PRO A 30 9.34 14.74 11.13
N LEU A 31 8.36 14.23 11.88
CA LEU A 31 8.62 13.29 12.97
C LEU A 31 9.19 11.98 12.46
N MET A 32 8.61 11.44 11.39
CA MET A 32 9.09 10.22 10.76
C MET A 32 10.51 10.37 10.22
N LYS A 33 10.81 11.48 9.55
CA LYS A 33 12.15 11.77 9.03
C LYS A 33 13.18 11.89 10.17
N ARG A 34 12.83 12.55 11.25
CA ARG A 34 13.70 12.63 12.45
C ARG A 34 13.96 11.29 13.07
N ALA A 35 12.99 10.37 13.02
CA ALA A 35 13.17 9.00 13.48
C ALA A 35 14.01 8.13 12.53
N GLY A 36 14.48 8.69 11.40
CA GLY A 36 15.35 8.00 10.46
C GLY A 36 14.64 7.24 9.35
N PHE A 37 13.36 7.49 9.13
CA PHE A 37 12.62 6.85 8.04
C PHE A 37 12.66 7.71 6.78
N GLN A 38 12.81 7.05 5.63
CA GLN A 38 12.62 7.68 4.33
C GLN A 38 11.14 7.78 4.03
N VAL A 39 10.60 8.99 4.03
CA VAL A 39 9.19 9.23 3.71
C VAL A 39 9.08 9.76 2.30
N VAL A 40 8.28 9.12 1.49
CA VAL A 40 8.10 9.42 0.06
C VAL A 40 6.65 9.83 -0.17
N ASN A 41 6.44 10.85 -0.98
CA ASN A 41 5.09 11.22 -1.39
C ASN A 41 4.47 10.09 -2.22
N GLN A 42 3.30 9.63 -1.79
CA GLN A 42 2.54 8.60 -2.48
C GLN A 42 1.21 9.19 -2.95
N PRO A 43 1.16 9.74 -4.17
CA PRO A 43 -0.08 10.31 -4.68
C PRO A 43 -1.11 9.23 -4.99
N GLN A 44 -2.38 9.58 -4.83
CA GLN A 44 -3.50 8.69 -5.13
C GLN A 44 -3.90 8.81 -6.61
N LEU A 45 -3.02 8.40 -7.51
CA LEU A 45 -3.29 8.43 -8.95
C LEU A 45 -3.91 7.12 -9.42
N TYR A 46 -4.91 7.22 -10.26
CA TYR A 46 -5.67 6.08 -10.80
C TYR A 46 -4.75 5.01 -11.42
N ILE A 47 -3.81 5.42 -12.28
CA ILE A 47 -2.88 4.49 -12.93
C ILE A 47 -2.02 3.75 -11.92
N LEU A 48 -1.48 4.45 -10.92
CA LEU A 48 -0.66 3.85 -9.87
C LEU A 48 -1.47 2.88 -9.00
N LYS A 49 -2.67 3.29 -8.62
CA LYS A 49 -3.58 2.43 -7.83
C LYS A 49 -3.97 1.17 -8.58
N SER A 50 -4.22 1.29 -9.88
CA SER A 50 -4.49 0.13 -10.74
C SER A 50 -3.31 -0.83 -10.78
N ARG A 51 -2.10 -0.32 -10.95
CA ARG A 51 -0.88 -1.14 -10.96
C ARG A 51 -0.65 -1.85 -9.62
N GLY A 52 -0.81 -1.14 -8.52
CA GLY A 52 -0.68 -1.72 -7.19
C GLY A 52 -1.73 -2.79 -6.93
N PHE A 53 -2.97 -2.55 -7.32
CA PHE A 53 -4.05 -3.54 -7.22
C PHE A 53 -3.71 -4.82 -8.02
N ARG A 54 -3.29 -4.66 -9.29
CA ARG A 54 -2.94 -5.80 -10.14
C ARG A 54 -1.76 -6.59 -9.57
N HIS A 55 -0.82 -5.92 -8.97
CA HIS A 55 0.31 -6.58 -8.33
C HIS A 55 -0.15 -7.47 -7.15
N ILE A 56 -1.01 -6.95 -6.29
CA ILE A 56 -1.58 -7.72 -5.17
C ILE A 56 -2.43 -8.87 -5.69
N GLU A 57 -3.29 -8.61 -6.67
CA GLU A 57 -4.15 -9.64 -7.27
C GLU A 57 -3.32 -10.80 -7.84
N LYS A 58 -2.27 -10.47 -8.61
CA LYS A 58 -1.39 -11.48 -9.16
C LYS A 58 -0.65 -12.26 -8.08
N ALA A 59 -0.09 -11.58 -7.10
CA ALA A 59 0.60 -12.23 -5.98
C ALA A 59 -0.34 -13.17 -5.21
N ALA A 60 -1.59 -12.77 -4.99
CA ALA A 60 -2.57 -13.60 -4.34
C ALA A 60 -2.92 -14.85 -5.16
N LYS A 61 -3.13 -14.69 -6.46
CA LYS A 61 -3.41 -15.82 -7.37
C LYS A 61 -2.26 -16.80 -7.47
N ASP A 62 -1.03 -16.30 -7.44
CA ASP A 62 0.19 -17.13 -7.53
C ASP A 62 0.58 -17.75 -6.18
N GLY A 63 -0.15 -17.47 -5.10
CA GLY A 63 0.16 -17.94 -3.75
C GLY A 63 1.38 -17.27 -3.13
N ASN A 64 1.75 -16.09 -3.60
CA ASN A 64 2.93 -15.33 -3.17
C ASN A 64 2.59 -14.12 -2.30
N LEU A 65 1.35 -14.00 -1.84
CA LEU A 65 0.93 -12.95 -0.93
C LEU A 65 0.87 -13.50 0.50
N TYR A 66 1.66 -12.92 1.37
CA TYR A 66 1.72 -13.32 2.78
C TYR A 66 1.38 -12.13 3.67
N TYR A 67 0.54 -12.34 4.65
CA TYR A 67 0.23 -11.33 5.65
C TYR A 67 -0.10 -12.00 6.99
N LEU A 68 0.10 -11.26 8.07
CA LEU A 68 -0.34 -11.73 9.38
C LEU A 68 -1.87 -11.69 9.45
N HIS A 69 -2.44 -12.72 10.07
CA HIS A 69 -3.89 -12.76 10.23
C HIS A 69 -4.41 -11.48 10.89
N SER A 70 -5.37 -10.84 10.25
CA SER A 70 -5.97 -9.60 10.72
C SER A 70 -7.43 -9.56 10.26
N GLU A 71 -8.34 -9.64 11.20
CA GLU A 71 -9.77 -9.54 10.92
C GLU A 71 -10.11 -8.18 10.30
N ALA A 72 -9.44 -7.11 10.76
CA ALA A 72 -9.63 -5.78 10.23
C ALA A 72 -9.19 -5.69 8.76
N TYR A 73 -8.05 -6.29 8.40
CA TYR A 73 -7.60 -6.32 7.01
C TYR A 73 -8.54 -7.14 6.13
N GLU A 74 -8.93 -8.30 6.58
CA GLU A 74 -9.85 -9.19 5.85
C GLU A 74 -11.22 -8.53 5.64
N TYR A 75 -11.71 -7.81 6.65
CA TYR A 75 -12.90 -6.99 6.51
C TYR A 75 -12.77 -5.95 5.41
N CYS A 76 -11.65 -5.22 5.39
CA CYS A 76 -11.41 -4.22 4.35
C CYS A 76 -11.32 -4.85 2.95
N VAL A 77 -10.63 -5.98 2.81
CA VAL A 77 -10.55 -6.71 1.54
C VAL A 77 -11.93 -7.12 1.03
N ALA A 78 -12.76 -7.64 1.92
CA ALA A 78 -14.12 -8.07 1.57
C ALA A 78 -15.01 -6.91 1.10
N ASN A 79 -14.71 -5.68 1.50
CA ASN A 79 -15.47 -4.49 1.13
C ASN A 79 -15.01 -3.83 -0.16
N VAL A 80 -13.95 -4.34 -0.79
CA VAL A 80 -13.41 -3.76 -2.02
C VAL A 80 -14.34 -4.06 -3.20
N HIS A 81 -14.70 -3.03 -3.91
CA HIS A 81 -15.47 -3.09 -5.16
C HIS A 81 -14.53 -2.67 -6.30
N ALA A 82 -14.30 -3.55 -7.24
CA ALA A 82 -13.37 -3.31 -8.34
C ALA A 82 -14.07 -3.48 -9.69
N VAL A 83 -13.80 -2.54 -10.59
CA VAL A 83 -14.41 -2.51 -11.93
C VAL A 83 -13.31 -2.38 -12.97
N GLU A 84 -13.28 -3.27 -13.95
CA GLU A 84 -12.41 -3.13 -15.11
C GLU A 84 -12.93 -2.05 -16.05
N LYS A 85 -12.01 -1.23 -16.52
CA LYS A 85 -12.30 -0.14 -17.46
C LYS A 85 -11.84 -0.50 -18.88
N THR A 86 -12.30 0.28 -19.87
CA THR A 86 -12.01 0.07 -21.28
C THR A 86 -10.54 0.25 -21.66
N ASP A 87 -9.75 0.88 -20.81
CA ASP A 87 -8.30 1.09 -20.97
C ASP A 87 -7.45 -0.03 -20.34
N ASP A 88 -8.06 -1.16 -20.00
CA ASP A 88 -7.46 -2.29 -19.27
C ASP A 88 -7.01 -1.98 -17.86
N LEU A 89 -7.30 -0.79 -17.35
CA LEU A 89 -7.06 -0.45 -15.96
C LEU A 89 -8.22 -0.92 -15.09
N ILE A 90 -7.92 -1.15 -13.83
CA ILE A 90 -8.92 -1.47 -12.83
C ILE A 90 -9.13 -0.27 -11.92
N GLN A 91 -10.38 0.05 -11.64
CA GLN A 91 -10.73 1.04 -10.63
C GLN A 91 -11.35 0.33 -9.44
N TYR A 92 -10.77 0.49 -8.26
CA TYR A 92 -11.31 -0.08 -7.05
C TYR A 92 -11.69 1.02 -6.05
N GLY A 93 -12.61 0.68 -5.18
CA GLY A 93 -13.09 1.59 -4.17
C GLY A 93 -14.11 0.91 -3.28
N LYS A 94 -14.90 1.70 -2.58
CA LYS A 94 -16.03 1.21 -1.81
C LYS A 94 -17.18 0.85 -2.75
N ASP A 95 -18.00 -0.11 -2.34
CA ASP A 95 -19.29 -0.32 -2.98
C ASP A 95 -20.17 0.91 -2.77
N PRO A 96 -20.69 1.55 -3.85
CA PRO A 96 -21.58 2.70 -3.73
C PRO A 96 -22.86 2.41 -2.93
N ALA A 97 -23.31 1.16 -2.89
CA ALA A 97 -24.47 0.75 -2.11
C ALA A 97 -24.17 0.65 -0.60
N GLU A 98 -22.90 0.59 -0.22
CA GLU A 98 -22.46 0.37 1.16
C GLU A 98 -21.38 1.41 1.56
N PRO A 99 -21.70 2.71 1.58
CA PRO A 99 -20.70 3.77 1.77
C PRO A 99 -20.05 3.79 3.16
N LYS A 100 -20.65 3.09 4.13
CA LYS A 100 -20.11 2.98 5.49
C LYS A 100 -19.04 1.90 5.64
N HIS A 101 -18.94 0.98 4.70
CA HIS A 101 -17.92 -0.05 4.71
C HIS A 101 -16.54 0.57 4.44
N ARG A 102 -15.54 0.09 5.14
CA ARG A 102 -14.18 0.63 5.08
C ARG A 102 -13.29 -0.26 4.22
N ILE A 103 -12.36 0.38 3.49
CA ILE A 103 -11.34 -0.30 2.69
C ILE A 103 -9.93 0.21 3.01
N ASP A 104 -9.76 0.99 4.05
CA ASP A 104 -8.55 1.76 4.33
C ASP A 104 -7.29 0.89 4.44
N LEU A 105 -7.39 -0.26 5.08
CA LEU A 105 -6.25 -1.16 5.22
C LEU A 105 -5.88 -1.84 3.90
N PHE A 106 -6.85 -2.13 3.06
CA PHE A 106 -6.58 -2.61 1.71
C PHE A 106 -5.92 -1.53 0.85
N ASP A 107 -6.42 -0.31 0.91
CA ASP A 107 -5.85 0.84 0.21
C ASP A 107 -4.39 1.07 0.63
N ALA A 108 -4.09 0.97 1.92
CA ALA A 108 -2.74 1.04 2.44
C ALA A 108 -1.84 -0.07 1.87
N SER A 109 -2.36 -1.29 1.72
CA SER A 109 -1.60 -2.39 1.11
C SER A 109 -1.31 -2.17 -0.36
N VAL A 110 -2.21 -1.52 -1.09
CA VAL A 110 -1.97 -1.10 -2.48
C VAL A 110 -0.83 -0.08 -2.55
N PHE A 111 -0.82 0.90 -1.66
CA PHE A 111 0.28 1.87 -1.58
C PHE A 111 1.61 1.22 -1.20
N ALA A 112 1.59 0.27 -0.29
CA ALA A 112 2.78 -0.51 0.06
C ALA A 112 3.30 -1.31 -1.14
N ALA A 113 2.42 -1.90 -1.94
CA ALA A 113 2.79 -2.60 -3.16
C ALA A 113 3.43 -1.67 -4.20
N ILE A 114 2.88 -0.47 -4.37
CA ILE A 114 3.46 0.55 -5.25
C ILE A 114 4.87 0.90 -4.78
N ARG A 115 5.05 1.18 -3.48
CA ARG A 115 6.37 1.48 -2.92
C ARG A 115 7.34 0.32 -3.09
N CYS A 116 6.90 -0.90 -2.89
CA CYS A 116 7.72 -2.08 -3.10
C CYS A 116 8.23 -2.17 -4.54
N MET A 117 7.36 -1.98 -5.53
CA MET A 117 7.74 -1.98 -6.94
C MET A 117 8.73 -0.86 -7.28
N GLU A 118 8.49 0.36 -6.80
CA GLU A 118 9.34 1.53 -7.04
C GLU A 118 10.72 1.36 -6.41
N GLU A 119 10.80 0.92 -5.16
CA GLU A 119 12.07 0.73 -4.48
C GLU A 119 12.87 -0.44 -5.10
N THR A 120 12.20 -1.47 -5.55
CA THR A 120 12.81 -2.59 -6.27
C THR A 120 13.40 -2.14 -7.60
N ALA A 121 12.68 -1.31 -8.35
CA ALA A 121 13.17 -0.75 -9.61
C ALA A 121 14.42 0.13 -9.39
N LYS A 122 14.43 0.94 -8.32
CA LYS A 122 15.59 1.77 -7.97
C LYS A 122 16.82 0.92 -7.61
N ALA A 123 16.62 -0.20 -6.95
CA ALA A 123 17.70 -1.11 -6.57
C ALA A 123 18.34 -1.82 -7.78
N GLY A 124 17.72 -1.74 -8.94
CA GLY A 124 18.30 -2.10 -10.24
C GLY A 124 18.38 -3.57 -10.57
N LYS A 125 18.22 -4.49 -9.67
CA LYS A 125 18.20 -5.94 -9.97
C LYS A 125 17.92 -6.80 -8.76
N ALA A 126 17.47 -6.22 -7.75
CA ALA A 126 17.55 -6.89 -6.48
C ALA A 126 16.70 -8.11 -6.40
N TRP A 127 15.72 -8.27 -7.21
CA TRP A 127 14.62 -9.16 -6.92
C TRP A 127 14.23 -9.95 -8.15
N GLU A 128 15.15 -10.74 -8.59
CA GLU A 128 14.79 -11.85 -9.46
C GLU A 128 14.11 -12.90 -8.57
N TRP A 129 12.83 -12.90 -8.66
CA TRP A 129 11.97 -13.83 -7.94
C TRP A 129 11.83 -15.13 -8.72
#